data_344a16dfb2d70d00c0b38b88e9a33ec5
#
_entry.id   344a16dfb2d70d00c0b38b88e9a33ec5
#
_cell.length_a   1.000
_cell.length_b   1.000
_cell.length_c   1.000
_cell.angle_alpha   90.00
_cell.angle_beta   90.00
_cell.angle_gamma   90.00
#
_symmetry.space_group_name_H-M   'P 1'
#
loop_
_entity.id
_entity.type
_entity.pdbx_description
1 polymer ?
#
loop_
_entity_poly.entity_id
_entity_poly.type
_entity_poly.pdbx_seq_one_letter_code
_entity_poly.pdbx_strand_id
1 'polypeptide(L)'
;YTSEPTQLASSSPIDNVEAQRLTVKGENGIAIEVDNYNTNDATQFYRYEYEETYKIVSRYSSDSDLIYENGQFKVIPKTREERVCYNTLNSTNYILANTSNLSENNIENFLVKFVETANPKLSQRYSLLVRQIGISRDAHYYYNALERLSGSDNLFSQNQPGFVEGNIISENP
;
A
#
# COMPACT_ATOMS: atom_id res chain seq x y z
N TYR A 1 10.68 15.95 -23.70
CA TYR A 1 10.98 15.73 -22.25
C TYR A 1 12.11 14.73 -22.14
N THR A 2 13.14 15.09 -21.40
CA THR A 2 14.30 14.24 -21.11
C THR A 2 14.51 14.13 -19.62
N SER A 3 15.12 13.05 -19.16
CA SER A 3 15.60 12.90 -17.79
C SER A 3 17.03 12.37 -17.81
N GLU A 4 17.81 12.74 -16.82
CA GLU A 4 19.12 12.15 -16.62
C GLU A 4 18.98 10.65 -16.28
N PRO A 5 19.83 9.78 -16.88
CA PRO A 5 19.83 8.37 -16.53
C PRO A 5 20.27 8.19 -15.09
N THR A 6 19.46 7.46 -14.31
CA THR A 6 19.75 7.18 -12.90
C THR A 6 20.01 5.69 -12.71
N GLN A 7 21.04 5.36 -11.94
CA GLN A 7 21.32 3.98 -11.58
C GLN A 7 20.24 3.50 -10.57
N LEU A 8 19.63 2.34 -10.86
CA LEU A 8 18.73 1.70 -9.91
C LEU A 8 19.48 1.35 -8.62
N ALA A 9 18.90 1.73 -7.50
CA ALA A 9 19.39 1.30 -6.20
C ALA A 9 19.23 -0.22 -6.06
N SER A 10 20.24 -0.89 -5.52
CA SER A 10 20.12 -2.31 -5.20
C SER A 10 19.08 -2.48 -4.09
N SER A 11 18.24 -3.49 -4.21
CA SER A 11 17.29 -3.85 -3.14
C SER A 11 17.79 -5.10 -2.44
N SER A 12 17.87 -5.07 -1.11
CA SER A 12 18.03 -6.28 -0.33
C SER A 12 16.67 -7.01 -0.23
N PRO A 13 16.66 -8.33 -0.05
CA PRO A 13 15.42 -9.06 0.18
C PRO A 13 14.79 -8.66 1.53
N ILE A 14 13.49 -8.84 1.66
CA ILE A 14 12.82 -8.84 2.96
C ILE A 14 13.19 -10.15 3.66
N ASP A 15 13.70 -10.07 4.90
CA ASP A 15 14.08 -11.24 5.67
C ASP A 15 12.88 -11.85 6.40
N ASN A 16 11.98 -11.02 6.91
CA ASN A 16 10.79 -11.47 7.62
C ASN A 16 9.59 -10.56 7.33
N VAL A 17 8.41 -11.16 7.30
CA VAL A 17 7.12 -10.45 7.30
C VAL A 17 6.27 -11.07 8.39
N GLU A 18 5.91 -10.28 9.38
CA GLU A 18 5.11 -10.73 10.52
C GLU A 18 3.78 -9.99 10.62
N ALA A 19 2.75 -10.72 11.04
CA ALA A 19 1.45 -10.17 11.35
C ALA A 19 1.14 -10.38 12.83
N GLN A 20 1.10 -9.33 13.61
CA GLN A 20 0.88 -9.40 15.04
C GLN A 20 -0.26 -8.50 15.53
N ARG A 21 -0.85 -8.86 16.67
CA ARG A 21 -1.86 -8.01 17.30
C ARG A 21 -1.18 -6.90 18.09
N LEU A 22 -1.47 -5.68 17.72
CA LEU A 22 -0.97 -4.48 18.39
C LEU A 22 -2.10 -3.48 18.64
N THR A 23 -1.84 -2.55 19.56
CA THR A 23 -2.64 -1.35 19.73
C THR A 23 -1.84 -0.18 19.20
N VAL A 24 -2.35 0.44 18.13
CA VAL A 24 -1.71 1.60 17.49
C VAL A 24 -2.63 2.81 17.65
N LYS A 25 -2.13 3.88 18.26
CA LYS A 25 -2.91 5.12 18.53
C LYS A 25 -4.23 4.89 19.28
N GLY A 26 -4.28 3.85 20.13
CA GLY A 26 -5.48 3.51 20.90
C GLY A 26 -6.43 2.53 20.22
N GLU A 27 -6.21 2.19 18.95
CA GLU A 27 -7.01 1.23 18.19
C GLU A 27 -6.35 -0.15 18.19
N ASN A 28 -7.13 -1.19 18.47
CA ASN A 28 -6.68 -2.58 18.40
C ASN A 28 -6.75 -3.11 16.97
N GLY A 29 -5.69 -3.75 16.51
CA GLY A 29 -5.64 -4.25 15.14
C GLY A 29 -4.57 -5.30 14.90
N ILE A 30 -4.41 -5.62 13.63
CA ILE A 30 -3.33 -6.45 13.10
C ILE A 30 -2.33 -5.50 12.44
N ALA A 31 -1.11 -5.47 12.97
CA ALA A 31 0.04 -4.83 12.35
C ALA A 31 0.74 -5.84 11.45
N ILE A 32 1.06 -5.45 10.23
CA ILE A 32 1.91 -6.19 9.31
C ILE A 32 3.23 -5.43 9.25
N GLU A 33 4.27 -6.06 9.75
CA GLU A 33 5.60 -5.49 9.92
C GLU A 33 6.62 -6.28 9.11
N VAL A 34 7.69 -5.62 8.71
CA VAL A 34 8.78 -6.21 7.94
C VAL A 34 10.10 -5.97 8.65
N ASP A 35 10.99 -6.97 8.53
CA ASP A 35 12.38 -6.89 8.91
C ASP A 35 13.27 -7.04 7.68
N ASN A 36 14.34 -6.27 7.65
CA ASN A 36 15.36 -6.33 6.62
C ASN A 36 16.73 -6.06 7.25
N TYR A 37 17.58 -7.06 7.23
CA TYR A 37 18.95 -7.00 7.75
C TYR A 37 19.92 -6.88 6.58
N ASN A 38 20.10 -5.65 6.10
CA ASN A 38 20.96 -5.39 4.97
C ASN A 38 22.44 -5.29 5.41
N THR A 39 23.17 -6.37 5.24
CA THR A 39 24.61 -6.42 5.57
C THR A 39 25.52 -5.74 4.54
N ASN A 40 25.01 -5.38 3.38
CA ASN A 40 25.81 -4.94 2.23
C ASN A 40 25.80 -3.43 1.97
N ASP A 41 25.30 -2.60 2.86
CA ASP A 41 25.32 -1.11 2.83
C ASP A 41 24.88 -0.41 1.52
N ALA A 42 24.38 -1.17 0.55
CA ALA A 42 24.15 -0.64 -0.79
C ALA A 42 22.95 0.32 -0.88
N THR A 43 21.95 0.16 -0.02
CA THR A 43 20.75 0.98 -0.04
C THR A 43 20.28 1.27 1.39
N GLN A 44 20.03 2.54 1.66
CA GLN A 44 19.56 3.03 2.95
C GLN A 44 18.14 3.61 2.87
N PHE A 45 17.59 3.67 1.67
CA PHE A 45 16.29 4.26 1.42
C PHE A 45 15.39 3.24 0.74
N TYR A 46 14.22 3.04 1.31
CA TYR A 46 13.27 2.03 0.86
C TYR A 46 11.88 2.63 0.70
N ARG A 47 11.18 2.12 -0.30
CA ARG A 47 9.77 2.34 -0.49
C ARG A 47 9.06 0.98 -0.43
N TYR A 48 8.01 0.91 0.37
CA TYR A 48 7.14 -0.26 0.44
C TYR A 48 5.85 -0.02 -0.31
N GLU A 49 5.40 -1.06 -0.95
CA GLU A 49 4.08 -1.15 -1.56
C GLU A 49 3.42 -2.43 -1.07
N TYR A 50 2.10 -2.43 -1.00
CA TYR A 50 1.38 -3.66 -0.73
C TYR A 50 0.19 -3.81 -1.67
N GLU A 51 -0.18 -5.09 -1.88
CA GLU A 51 -1.41 -5.51 -2.50
C GLU A 51 -2.20 -6.32 -1.48
N GLU A 52 -3.36 -5.83 -1.08
CA GLU A 52 -4.25 -6.52 -0.15
C GLU A 52 -5.39 -7.20 -0.89
N THR A 53 -5.64 -8.47 -0.58
CA THR A 53 -6.78 -9.23 -1.10
C THR A 53 -7.58 -9.81 0.05
N TYR A 54 -8.87 -9.57 0.06
CA TYR A 54 -9.77 -10.09 1.08
C TYR A 54 -11.02 -10.73 0.49
N LYS A 55 -11.50 -11.75 1.22
CA LYS A 55 -12.69 -12.51 0.87
C LYS A 55 -13.93 -11.84 1.44
N ILE A 56 -14.93 -11.66 0.61
CA ILE A 56 -16.25 -11.18 0.99
C ILE A 56 -17.22 -12.33 0.82
N VAL A 57 -18.04 -12.59 1.86
CA VAL A 57 -19.12 -13.57 1.79
C VAL A 57 -20.42 -12.84 2.06
N SER A 58 -21.31 -12.84 1.08
CA SER A 58 -22.64 -12.26 1.26
C SER A 58 -23.40 -12.96 2.38
N ARG A 59 -24.00 -12.19 3.29
CA ARG A 59 -24.85 -12.72 4.36
C ARG A 59 -26.11 -13.37 3.80
N TYR A 60 -26.60 -12.84 2.69
CA TYR A 60 -27.83 -13.32 2.04
C TYR A 60 -27.48 -13.94 0.71
N SER A 61 -28.15 -15.03 0.40
CA SER A 61 -28.09 -15.70 -0.90
C SER A 61 -29.50 -15.85 -1.46
N SER A 62 -29.60 -15.84 -2.78
CA SER A 62 -30.82 -16.17 -3.50
C SER A 62 -30.51 -17.33 -4.44
N ASP A 63 -31.38 -18.30 -4.50
CA ASP A 63 -31.28 -19.44 -5.45
C ASP A 63 -31.81 -19.07 -6.84
N SER A 64 -32.29 -17.81 -7.00
CA SER A 64 -32.93 -17.36 -8.23
C SER A 64 -32.47 -15.95 -8.60
N ASP A 65 -32.43 -15.68 -9.90
CA ASP A 65 -32.21 -14.38 -10.51
C ASP A 65 -33.48 -13.82 -11.09
N LEU A 66 -33.66 -12.49 -11.02
CA LEU A 66 -34.71 -11.78 -11.70
C LEU A 66 -34.13 -11.17 -13.00
N ILE A 67 -34.63 -11.63 -14.12
CA ILE A 67 -34.26 -11.09 -15.46
C ILE A 67 -35.44 -10.36 -16.09
N TYR A 68 -35.13 -9.37 -16.93
CA TYR A 68 -36.12 -8.67 -17.73
C TYR A 68 -35.90 -9.05 -19.22
N GLU A 69 -36.90 -9.72 -19.80
CA GLU A 69 -36.83 -10.20 -21.18
C GLU A 69 -38.20 -10.05 -21.85
N ASN A 70 -38.22 -9.54 -23.08
CA ASN A 70 -39.43 -9.33 -23.89
C ASN A 70 -40.53 -8.53 -23.19
N GLY A 71 -40.17 -7.50 -22.43
CA GLY A 71 -41.13 -6.66 -21.73
C GLY A 71 -41.69 -7.23 -20.43
N GLN A 72 -41.16 -8.38 -19.95
CA GLN A 72 -41.65 -9.05 -18.72
C GLN A 72 -40.48 -9.45 -17.80
N PHE A 73 -40.77 -9.43 -16.50
CA PHE A 73 -39.88 -9.99 -15.49
C PHE A 73 -40.08 -11.49 -15.38
N LYS A 74 -38.97 -12.21 -15.38
CA LYS A 74 -38.94 -13.69 -15.16
C LYS A 74 -37.96 -14.01 -14.04
N VAL A 75 -38.34 -14.97 -13.22
CA VAL A 75 -37.48 -15.58 -12.19
C VAL A 75 -36.88 -16.84 -12.77
N ILE A 76 -35.54 -16.91 -12.77
CA ILE A 76 -34.79 -18.07 -13.26
C ILE A 76 -33.89 -18.61 -12.14
N PRO A 77 -33.63 -19.93 -12.09
CA PRO A 77 -32.67 -20.50 -11.14
C PRO A 77 -31.27 -19.94 -11.37
N LYS A 78 -30.56 -19.62 -10.29
CA LYS A 78 -29.14 -19.28 -10.35
C LYS A 78 -28.31 -20.48 -10.78
N THR A 79 -27.42 -20.25 -11.72
CA THR A 79 -26.48 -21.28 -12.22
C THR A 79 -25.05 -21.05 -11.75
N ARG A 80 -24.79 -19.91 -11.05
CA ARG A 80 -23.45 -19.51 -10.60
C ARG A 80 -23.43 -19.24 -9.10
N GLU A 81 -22.31 -19.57 -8.46
CA GLU A 81 -22.02 -19.15 -7.10
C GLU A 81 -21.62 -17.66 -7.12
N GLU A 82 -22.42 -16.81 -6.53
CA GLU A 82 -22.20 -15.36 -6.47
C GLU A 82 -22.14 -14.84 -5.01
N ARG A 83 -22.18 -15.75 -4.06
CA ARG A 83 -22.12 -15.42 -2.64
C ARG A 83 -20.72 -15.04 -2.17
N VAL A 84 -19.72 -15.62 -2.83
CA VAL A 84 -18.31 -15.43 -2.50
C VAL A 84 -17.64 -14.57 -3.55
N CYS A 85 -17.02 -13.48 -3.14
CA CYS A 85 -16.18 -12.66 -3.99
C CYS A 85 -14.87 -12.29 -3.29
N TYR A 86 -13.91 -11.83 -4.08
CA TYR A 86 -12.64 -11.31 -3.60
C TYR A 86 -12.46 -9.89 -4.12
N ASN A 87 -11.88 -9.04 -3.30
CA ASN A 87 -11.49 -7.71 -3.71
C ASN A 87 -10.00 -7.51 -3.47
N THR A 88 -9.32 -6.93 -4.44
CA THR A 88 -7.89 -6.64 -4.39
C THR A 88 -7.67 -5.15 -4.52
N LEU A 89 -6.88 -4.58 -3.61
CA LEU A 89 -6.54 -3.17 -3.55
C LEU A 89 -5.04 -3.01 -3.39
N ASN A 90 -4.47 -1.99 -4.05
CA ASN A 90 -3.08 -1.61 -3.89
C ASN A 90 -2.92 -0.49 -2.87
N SER A 91 -1.73 -0.38 -2.29
CA SER A 91 -1.36 0.78 -1.45
C SER A 91 -1.46 2.07 -2.27
N THR A 92 -2.04 3.09 -1.66
CA THR A 92 -2.16 4.44 -2.24
C THR A 92 -1.21 5.43 -1.61
N ASN A 93 -0.67 5.12 -0.44
CA ASN A 93 0.22 5.98 0.32
C ASN A 93 1.68 5.64 0.02
N TYR A 94 2.56 6.63 0.16
CA TYR A 94 4.00 6.41 0.13
C TYR A 94 4.46 5.89 1.48
N ILE A 95 4.89 4.62 1.53
CA ILE A 95 5.40 3.99 2.75
C ILE A 95 6.92 3.97 2.62
N LEU A 96 7.60 4.85 3.34
CA LEU A 96 9.02 5.14 3.17
C LEU A 96 9.78 4.78 4.44
N ALA A 97 10.91 4.08 4.28
CA ALA A 97 11.86 3.85 5.35
C ALA A 97 13.24 4.41 4.99
N ASN A 98 13.96 4.84 6.02
CA ASN A 98 15.27 5.44 5.90
C ASN A 98 16.16 4.97 7.06
N THR A 99 17.26 4.30 6.73
CA THR A 99 18.24 3.79 7.69
C THR A 99 19.53 4.63 7.75
N SER A 100 19.62 5.73 6.97
CA SER A 100 20.85 6.53 6.87
C SER A 100 21.33 7.15 8.18
N ASN A 101 20.45 7.28 9.16
CA ASN A 101 20.76 7.83 10.50
C ASN A 101 20.94 6.74 11.56
N LEU A 102 20.82 5.47 11.19
CA LEU A 102 21.03 4.34 12.09
C LEU A 102 22.48 3.90 12.09
N SER A 103 22.95 3.33 13.18
CA SER A 103 24.30 2.78 13.30
C SER A 103 24.51 1.54 12.44
N GLU A 104 23.43 0.81 12.18
CA GLU A 104 23.37 -0.36 11.32
C GLU A 104 22.26 -0.18 10.29
N ASN A 105 22.48 -0.70 9.08
CA ASN A 105 21.50 -0.59 8.00
C ASN A 105 20.42 -1.67 8.13
N ASN A 106 19.78 -1.71 9.29
CA ASN A 106 18.75 -2.68 9.62
C ASN A 106 17.39 -1.99 9.76
N ILE A 107 16.36 -2.67 9.26
CA ILE A 107 14.96 -2.32 9.47
C ILE A 107 14.37 -3.41 10.36
N GLU A 108 13.83 -3.03 11.49
CA GLU A 108 13.21 -3.95 12.45
C GLU A 108 11.80 -3.48 12.80
N ASN A 109 10.84 -4.40 12.73
CA ASN A 109 9.43 -4.15 13.06
C ASN A 109 8.84 -2.91 12.33
N PHE A 110 9.21 -2.74 11.07
CA PHE A 110 8.71 -1.61 10.30
C PHE A 110 7.27 -1.83 9.87
N LEU A 111 6.37 -0.98 10.37
CA LEU A 111 4.94 -1.08 10.11
C LEU A 111 4.60 -0.71 8.67
N VAL A 112 4.25 -1.70 7.86
CA VAL A 112 3.80 -1.50 6.47
C VAL A 112 2.30 -1.26 6.40
N LYS A 113 1.51 -2.00 7.20
CA LYS A 113 0.05 -1.89 7.21
C LYS A 113 -0.51 -2.17 8.59
N PHE A 114 -1.47 -1.36 8.99
CA PHE A 114 -2.31 -1.63 10.15
C PHE A 114 -3.76 -1.79 9.71
N VAL A 115 -4.42 -2.84 10.20
CA VAL A 115 -5.82 -3.12 9.93
C VAL A 115 -6.53 -3.29 11.26
N GLU A 116 -7.46 -2.40 11.57
CA GLU A 116 -8.26 -2.46 12.80
C GLU A 116 -9.02 -3.79 12.91
N THR A 117 -9.11 -4.33 14.12
CA THR A 117 -9.80 -5.62 14.36
C THR A 117 -11.26 -5.58 13.94
N ALA A 118 -11.92 -4.43 14.04
CA ALA A 118 -13.31 -4.23 13.63
C ALA A 118 -13.50 -4.13 12.11
N ASN A 119 -12.40 -4.06 11.33
CA ASN A 119 -12.50 -3.90 9.89
C ASN A 119 -13.09 -5.16 9.22
N PRO A 120 -14.15 -5.03 8.42
CA PRO A 120 -14.79 -6.16 7.74
C PRO A 120 -13.87 -6.99 6.85
N LYS A 121 -12.76 -6.43 6.37
CA LYS A 121 -11.75 -7.14 5.58
C LYS A 121 -11.14 -8.34 6.31
N LEU A 122 -11.07 -8.28 7.66
CA LEU A 122 -10.54 -9.36 8.50
C LEU A 122 -11.59 -10.43 8.83
N SER A 123 -12.85 -10.26 8.45
CA SER A 123 -13.95 -11.14 8.87
C SER A 123 -13.87 -12.56 8.31
N GLN A 124 -13.19 -12.75 7.19
CA GLN A 124 -13.07 -14.04 6.51
C GLN A 124 -11.60 -14.39 6.25
N ARG A 125 -11.13 -14.12 5.05
CA ARG A 125 -9.75 -14.35 4.65
C ARG A 125 -9.15 -13.03 4.19
N TYR A 126 -7.98 -12.73 4.71
CA TYR A 126 -7.17 -11.58 4.33
C TYR A 126 -5.78 -12.04 3.92
N SER A 127 -5.24 -11.45 2.88
CA SER A 127 -3.89 -11.71 2.35
C SER A 127 -3.25 -10.36 2.00
N LEU A 128 -1.99 -10.21 2.33
CA LEU A 128 -1.20 -9.05 1.97
C LEU A 128 0.09 -9.50 1.30
N LEU A 129 0.36 -8.97 0.11
CA LEU A 129 1.64 -9.09 -0.57
C LEU A 129 2.40 -7.78 -0.36
N VAL A 130 3.57 -7.85 0.26
CA VAL A 130 4.45 -6.69 0.46
C VAL A 130 5.57 -6.72 -0.57
N ARG A 131 5.85 -5.56 -1.16
CA ARG A 131 6.99 -5.32 -2.06
C ARG A 131 7.90 -4.28 -1.44
N GLN A 132 9.19 -4.57 -1.37
CA GLN A 132 10.24 -3.64 -0.96
C GLN A 132 11.03 -3.21 -2.18
N ILE A 133 11.23 -1.91 -2.31
CA ILE A 133 11.91 -1.29 -3.44
C ILE A 133 13.01 -0.40 -2.86
N GLY A 134 14.29 -0.72 -3.18
CA GLY A 134 15.39 0.18 -2.89
C GLY A 134 15.31 1.41 -3.81
N ILE A 135 15.42 2.60 -3.24
CA ILE A 135 15.34 3.86 -3.97
C ILE A 135 16.56 4.75 -3.68
N SER A 136 16.82 5.71 -4.54
CA SER A 136 17.84 6.72 -4.28
C SER A 136 17.41 7.69 -3.19
N ARG A 137 18.39 8.39 -2.61
CA ARG A 137 18.14 9.46 -1.64
C ARG A 137 17.18 10.52 -2.22
N ASP A 138 17.41 10.96 -3.43
CA ASP A 138 16.63 12.01 -4.07
C ASP A 138 15.18 11.54 -4.34
N ALA A 139 15.01 10.29 -4.77
CA ALA A 139 13.70 9.70 -4.91
C ALA A 139 12.95 9.61 -3.56
N HIS A 140 13.66 9.26 -2.47
CA HIS A 140 13.08 9.25 -1.14
C HIS A 140 12.60 10.64 -0.70
N TYR A 141 13.41 11.68 -0.89
CA TYR A 141 13.03 13.05 -0.58
C TYR A 141 11.86 13.53 -1.41
N TYR A 142 11.83 13.19 -2.70
CA TYR A 142 10.73 13.51 -3.59
C TYR A 142 9.42 12.89 -3.12
N TYR A 143 9.39 11.58 -2.84
CA TYR A 143 8.19 10.90 -2.34
C TYR A 143 7.74 11.42 -0.96
N ASN A 144 8.69 11.74 -0.09
CA ASN A 144 8.38 12.35 1.21
C ASN A 144 7.72 13.74 1.05
N ALA A 145 8.20 14.54 0.10
CA ALA A 145 7.57 15.82 -0.22
C ALA A 145 6.15 15.65 -0.76
N LEU A 146 5.93 14.67 -1.65
CA LEU A 146 4.59 14.34 -2.16
C LEU A 146 3.65 13.87 -1.06
N GLU A 147 4.12 13.03 -0.13
CA GLU A 147 3.33 12.58 1.01
C GLU A 147 2.87 13.75 1.89
N ARG A 148 3.80 14.66 2.18
CA ARG A 148 3.49 15.87 2.96
C ARG A 148 2.48 16.78 2.26
N LEU A 149 2.52 16.87 0.94
CA LEU A 149 1.55 17.63 0.15
C LEU A 149 0.17 16.98 0.15
N SER A 150 0.12 15.65 0.00
CA SER A 150 -1.14 14.91 -0.06
C SER A 150 -1.82 14.77 1.32
N GLY A 151 -1.04 14.75 2.41
CA GLY A 151 -1.54 14.63 3.78
C GLY A 151 -2.01 15.94 4.41
N SER A 152 -1.80 17.07 3.75
CA SER A 152 -2.26 18.37 4.23
C SER A 152 -3.69 18.65 3.76
N ASP A 153 -4.69 18.07 4.43
CA ASP A 153 -6.11 18.44 4.27
C ASP A 153 -6.42 19.91 4.67
N ASN A 154 -5.43 20.64 5.12
CA ASN A 154 -5.56 22.05 5.47
C ASN A 154 -5.15 22.94 4.28
N LEU A 155 -6.13 23.44 3.56
CA LEU A 155 -6.01 24.52 2.56
C LEU A 155 -5.29 25.80 3.07
N PHE A 156 -4.96 25.84 4.35
CA PHE A 156 -4.32 26.99 5.02
C PHE A 156 -2.97 26.66 5.67
N SER A 157 -2.35 25.50 5.38
CA SER A 157 -1.02 25.24 5.93
C SER A 157 0.01 26.14 5.23
N GLN A 158 0.63 27.03 5.98
CA GLN A 158 1.66 27.97 5.52
C GLN A 158 2.96 27.30 5.02
N ASN A 159 3.04 25.98 5.08
CA ASN A 159 4.21 25.16 4.69
C ASN A 159 3.96 24.32 3.43
N GLN A 160 3.10 24.77 2.55
CA GLN A 160 2.96 24.10 1.26
C GLN A 160 4.20 24.40 0.42
N PRO A 161 5.09 23.42 0.13
CA PRO A 161 6.18 23.66 -0.81
C PRO A 161 5.54 24.01 -2.16
N GLY A 162 5.83 25.19 -2.66
CA GLY A 162 5.17 25.72 -3.87
C GLY A 162 5.47 24.93 -5.14
N PHE A 163 6.52 24.12 -5.12
CA PHE A 163 6.94 23.30 -6.26
C PHE A 163 7.81 22.15 -5.76
N VAL A 164 7.57 20.95 -6.30
CA VAL A 164 8.44 19.78 -6.10
C VAL A 164 9.20 19.54 -7.38
N GLU A 165 10.49 19.81 -7.38
CA GLU A 165 11.34 19.56 -8.55
C GLU A 165 11.45 18.06 -8.82
N GLY A 166 11.12 17.67 -10.05
CA GLY A 166 11.36 16.34 -10.60
C GLY A 166 12.65 16.33 -11.44
N ASN A 167 12.99 15.16 -11.95
CA ASN A 167 14.14 14.97 -12.84
C ASN A 167 13.78 15.03 -14.34
N ILE A 168 12.59 15.52 -14.65
CA ILE A 168 12.11 15.66 -16.05
C ILE A 168 12.32 17.09 -16.50
N ILE A 169 13.07 17.26 -17.58
CA ILE A 169 13.39 18.55 -18.19
C ILE A 169 12.64 18.67 -19.51
N SER A 170 11.99 19.81 -19.73
CA SER A 170 11.43 20.19 -21.03
C SER A 170 12.44 20.99 -21.82
N GLU A 171 12.75 20.57 -23.04
CA GLU A 171 13.64 21.31 -23.93
C GLU A 171 12.98 22.55 -24.56
N ASN A 172 11.67 22.68 -24.41
CA ASN A 172 10.93 23.87 -24.83
C ASN A 172 10.36 24.59 -23.60
N PRO A 173 10.70 25.88 -23.41
CA PRO A 173 10.11 26.71 -22.36
C PRO A 173 8.62 26.98 -22.60
#